data_c82c182f176aee8fa4b567a4bdf9149d
#
_entry.id   c82c182f176aee8fa4b567a4bdf9149d
#
_cell.length_a   1.000
_cell.length_b   1.000
_cell.length_c   1.000
_cell.angle_alpha   90.00
_cell.angle_beta   90.00
_cell.angle_gamma   90.00
#
_symmetry.space_group_name_H-M   'P 1'
#
loop_
_entity.id
_entity.type
_entity.pdbx_description
1 polymer ?
#
loop_
_entity_poly.entity_id
_entity_poly.type
_entity_poly.pdbx_seq_one_letter_code
_entity_poly.pdbx_strand_id
1 'polypeptide(L)'
;MVSNVTKPPLSEVPAINRFLSYCRVRTVPSKTVMIHAGDLPDILYYIVDGSVEVMIEDEDGNEMVLAYLNKGQFFGEMGLFYEQPTRSAWVRTRTECEIAEMTYPRFRQIASESPGLVFELATQLATRLDRTNRKLGDLAFVDVTGRVAHAIMDLCNEPDAMTHPDGMQIKVSRQELSRLVGCSREMAGRVLKVLEEQGLVSASGKTIVVFGARPKRKI
;
A
#
# COMPACT_ATOMS: atom_id res chain seq x y z
N MET A 1 29.69 -12.43 -7.12
CA MET A 1 28.56 -12.90 -6.32
C MET A 1 27.41 -13.15 -7.27
N VAL A 2 27.02 -14.41 -7.44
CA VAL A 2 25.95 -14.83 -8.36
C VAL A 2 24.63 -14.47 -7.66
N SER A 3 23.90 -13.48 -8.15
CA SER A 3 22.56 -13.17 -7.67
C SER A 3 21.66 -14.37 -7.96
N ASN A 4 21.19 -15.05 -6.94
CA ASN A 4 20.15 -16.08 -7.05
C ASN A 4 18.89 -15.42 -7.67
N VAL A 5 18.69 -15.66 -8.95
CA VAL A 5 17.43 -15.32 -9.63
C VAL A 5 16.43 -16.41 -9.23
N THR A 6 15.72 -16.18 -8.15
CA THR A 6 14.59 -17.03 -7.76
C THR A 6 13.47 -16.86 -8.78
N LYS A 7 12.95 -17.98 -9.29
CA LYS A 7 11.79 -17.98 -10.17
C LYS A 7 10.58 -17.47 -9.37
N PRO A 8 9.88 -16.38 -9.81
CA PRO A 8 8.76 -15.84 -9.03
C PRO A 8 7.65 -16.89 -8.86
N PRO A 9 6.92 -16.88 -7.74
CA PRO A 9 5.77 -17.74 -7.53
C PRO A 9 4.70 -17.45 -8.60
N LEU A 10 4.01 -18.51 -9.03
CA LEU A 10 2.95 -18.40 -10.03
C LEU A 10 1.77 -17.59 -9.47
N SER A 11 1.29 -16.63 -10.24
CA SER A 11 0.03 -15.92 -9.98
C SER A 11 -1.16 -16.76 -10.48
N GLU A 12 -2.34 -16.59 -9.88
CA GLU A 12 -3.59 -17.18 -10.37
C GLU A 12 -4.02 -16.56 -11.71
N VAL A 13 -3.49 -15.38 -12.06
CA VAL A 13 -3.78 -14.68 -13.32
C VAL A 13 -2.71 -15.00 -14.38
N PRO A 14 -3.03 -15.70 -15.47
CA PRO A 14 -2.06 -16.11 -16.49
C PRO A 14 -1.28 -14.94 -17.14
N ALA A 15 -1.93 -13.77 -17.30
CA ALA A 15 -1.29 -12.58 -17.83
C ALA A 15 -0.15 -12.06 -16.93
N ILE A 16 -0.32 -12.17 -15.61
CA ILE A 16 0.73 -11.82 -14.63
C ILE A 16 1.91 -12.79 -14.72
N ASN A 17 1.67 -14.09 -14.87
CA ASN A 17 2.75 -15.07 -15.00
C ASN A 17 3.59 -14.79 -16.26
N ARG A 18 2.93 -14.43 -17.37
CA ARG A 18 3.62 -14.02 -18.59
C ARG A 18 4.46 -12.74 -18.35
N PHE A 19 3.90 -11.73 -17.70
CA PHE A 19 4.62 -10.51 -17.32
C PHE A 19 5.85 -10.85 -16.46
N LEU A 20 5.69 -11.62 -15.41
CA LEU A 20 6.78 -12.00 -14.49
C LEU A 20 7.91 -12.76 -15.17
N SER A 21 7.62 -13.54 -16.22
CA SER A 21 8.65 -14.27 -16.98
C SER A 21 9.62 -13.35 -17.73
N TYR A 22 9.27 -12.09 -17.92
CA TYR A 22 10.10 -11.07 -18.57
C TYR A 22 10.71 -10.05 -17.61
N CYS A 23 10.36 -10.14 -16.31
CA CYS A 23 10.84 -9.21 -15.30
C CYS A 23 12.18 -9.63 -14.73
N ARG A 24 12.94 -8.64 -14.27
CA ARG A 24 14.00 -8.83 -13.29
C ARG A 24 13.38 -8.79 -11.89
N VAL A 25 13.58 -9.84 -11.11
CA VAL A 25 13.14 -9.88 -9.71
C VAL A 25 14.33 -9.65 -8.79
N ARG A 26 14.16 -8.79 -7.76
CA ARG A 26 15.15 -8.56 -6.73
C ARG A 26 14.53 -8.46 -5.35
N THR A 27 15.28 -8.85 -4.35
CA THR A 27 14.94 -8.62 -2.94
C THR A 27 15.33 -7.20 -2.54
N VAL A 28 14.44 -6.52 -1.84
CA VAL A 28 14.62 -5.14 -1.35
C VAL A 28 14.37 -5.13 0.15
N PRO A 29 15.34 -4.64 0.97
CA PRO A 29 15.16 -4.53 2.41
C PRO A 29 13.98 -3.61 2.78
N SER A 30 13.44 -3.81 4.00
CA SER A 30 12.42 -2.90 4.55
C SER A 30 12.96 -1.46 4.68
N LYS A 31 12.08 -0.47 4.60
CA LYS A 31 12.37 0.98 4.70
C LYS A 31 13.25 1.53 3.57
N THR A 32 13.35 0.83 2.46
CA THR A 32 14.06 1.31 1.27
C THR A 32 13.13 2.16 0.41
N VAL A 33 13.58 3.37 0.03
CA VAL A 33 12.87 4.22 -0.93
C VAL A 33 13.07 3.65 -2.32
N MET A 34 11.98 3.32 -2.99
CA MET A 34 11.93 2.75 -4.35
C MET A 34 11.68 3.82 -5.41
N ILE A 35 10.88 4.82 -5.06
CA ILE A 35 10.48 5.91 -5.94
C ILE A 35 10.56 7.21 -5.14
N HIS A 36 11.19 8.23 -5.72
CA HIS A 36 11.17 9.60 -5.23
C HIS A 36 10.17 10.43 -6.04
N ALA A 37 9.35 11.22 -5.36
CA ALA A 37 8.46 12.18 -6.04
C ALA A 37 9.31 13.17 -6.86
N GLY A 38 8.86 13.51 -8.07
CA GLY A 38 9.57 14.41 -8.99
C GLY A 38 10.54 13.72 -9.94
N ASP A 39 11.01 12.49 -9.67
CA ASP A 39 11.88 11.76 -10.58
C ASP A 39 11.20 11.44 -11.92
N LEU A 40 12.01 11.28 -12.97
CA LEU A 40 11.53 10.79 -14.26
C LEU A 40 11.20 9.29 -14.18
N PRO A 41 9.99 8.88 -14.59
CA PRO A 41 9.58 7.50 -14.51
C PRO A 41 9.99 6.72 -15.77
N ASP A 42 10.55 5.55 -15.58
CA ASP A 42 10.96 4.63 -16.66
C ASP A 42 10.61 3.16 -16.38
N ILE A 43 10.36 2.82 -15.13
CA ILE A 43 10.15 1.45 -14.64
C ILE A 43 8.76 1.33 -13.99
N LEU A 44 8.07 0.24 -14.37
CA LEU A 44 6.91 -0.33 -13.69
C LEU A 44 7.38 -1.41 -12.73
N TYR A 45 6.80 -1.43 -11.56
CA TYR A 45 7.10 -2.39 -10.49
C TYR A 45 5.88 -3.27 -10.18
N TYR A 46 6.14 -4.49 -9.76
CA TYR A 46 5.13 -5.42 -9.25
C TYR A 46 5.63 -6.09 -7.97
N ILE A 47 4.78 -6.14 -6.96
CA ILE A 47 5.11 -6.74 -5.66
C ILE A 47 4.86 -8.25 -5.74
N VAL A 48 5.94 -9.02 -5.83
CA VAL A 48 5.90 -10.48 -5.81
C VAL A 48 5.65 -10.99 -4.40
N ASP A 49 6.30 -10.35 -3.42
CA ASP A 49 6.06 -10.57 -1.99
C ASP A 49 6.39 -9.31 -1.19
N GLY A 50 5.79 -9.19 0.01
CA GLY A 50 5.96 -8.04 0.88
C GLY A 50 4.93 -6.93 0.67
N SER A 51 5.25 -5.74 1.18
CA SER A 51 4.36 -4.57 1.20
C SER A 51 5.15 -3.26 1.09
N VAL A 52 4.59 -2.29 0.35
CA VAL A 52 5.12 -0.93 0.23
C VAL A 52 4.09 0.10 0.69
N GLU A 53 4.54 1.28 1.09
CA GLU A 53 3.70 2.46 1.33
C GLU A 53 3.90 3.48 0.22
N VAL A 54 2.80 4.04 -0.26
CA VAL A 54 2.77 5.20 -1.17
C VAL A 54 2.43 6.41 -0.35
N MET A 55 3.25 7.47 -0.42
CA MET A 55 3.10 8.65 0.41
C MET A 55 3.40 9.92 -0.37
N ILE A 56 2.82 11.01 0.09
CA ILE A 56 3.12 12.38 -0.32
C ILE A 56 3.70 13.13 0.88
N GLU A 57 4.41 14.19 0.58
CA GLU A 57 5.05 15.08 1.55
C GLU A 57 4.67 16.51 1.21
N ASP A 58 4.41 17.32 2.24
CA ASP A 58 4.19 18.74 2.06
C ASP A 58 5.52 19.54 2.14
N GLU A 59 5.45 20.87 1.95
CA GLU A 59 6.62 21.75 1.98
C GLU A 59 7.34 21.77 3.35
N ASP A 60 6.64 21.42 4.42
CA ASP A 60 7.18 21.34 5.79
C ASP A 60 7.75 19.95 6.14
N GLY A 61 7.71 19.00 5.21
CA GLY A 61 8.20 17.63 5.41
C GLY A 61 7.22 16.71 6.15
N ASN A 62 5.93 17.09 6.23
CA ASN A 62 4.93 16.20 6.81
C ASN A 62 4.51 15.14 5.78
N GLU A 63 4.67 13.89 6.14
CA GLU A 63 4.30 12.75 5.31
C GLU A 63 2.82 12.36 5.52
N MET A 64 2.11 12.10 4.42
CA MET A 64 0.80 11.45 4.43
C MET A 64 0.84 10.15 3.62
N VAL A 65 0.41 9.05 4.21
CA VAL A 65 0.31 7.76 3.52
C VAL A 65 -1.00 7.70 2.74
N LEU A 66 -0.88 7.60 1.42
CA LEU A 66 -2.01 7.48 0.51
C LEU A 66 -2.55 6.05 0.47
N ALA A 67 -1.65 5.06 0.38
CA ALA A 67 -2.01 3.65 0.28
C ALA A 67 -0.89 2.74 0.80
N TYR A 68 -1.28 1.57 1.29
CA TYR A 68 -0.44 0.39 1.38
C TYR A 68 -0.71 -0.48 0.16
N LEU A 69 0.36 -0.95 -0.48
CA LEU A 69 0.29 -1.88 -1.60
C LEU A 69 0.98 -3.16 -1.20
N ASN A 70 0.33 -4.27 -1.48
CA ASN A 70 0.72 -5.59 -1.04
C ASN A 70 1.06 -6.50 -2.22
N LYS A 71 1.49 -7.71 -1.94
CA LYS A 71 1.68 -8.78 -2.91
C LYS A 71 0.58 -8.79 -3.98
N GLY A 72 0.96 -8.91 -5.24
CA GLY A 72 0.06 -8.95 -6.38
C GLY A 72 -0.27 -7.58 -6.98
N GLN A 73 0.27 -6.49 -6.45
CA GLN A 73 -0.05 -5.14 -6.90
C GLN A 73 1.10 -4.49 -7.67
N PHE A 74 0.71 -3.70 -8.68
CA PHE A 74 1.63 -2.85 -9.43
C PHE A 74 1.83 -1.51 -8.72
N PHE A 75 2.99 -0.87 -8.92
CA PHE A 75 3.23 0.52 -8.58
C PHE A 75 4.19 1.18 -9.57
N GLY A 76 4.19 2.52 -9.57
CA GLY A 76 4.97 3.30 -10.51
C GLY A 76 4.40 3.30 -11.93
N GLU A 77 3.12 2.98 -12.08
CA GLU A 77 2.40 2.82 -13.35
C GLU A 77 1.98 4.15 -13.99
N MET A 78 1.84 5.22 -13.22
CA MET A 78 1.25 6.47 -13.70
C MET A 78 2.01 7.06 -14.90
N GLY A 79 3.33 6.96 -14.90
CA GLY A 79 4.16 7.40 -16.02
C GLY A 79 3.94 6.65 -17.34
N LEU A 80 3.22 5.52 -17.34
CA LEU A 80 2.82 4.84 -18.58
C LEU A 80 1.79 5.64 -19.39
N PHE A 81 1.02 6.51 -18.74
CA PHE A 81 -0.20 7.13 -19.28
C PHE A 81 -0.07 8.64 -19.50
N TYR A 82 1.00 9.28 -19.03
CA TYR A 82 1.24 10.71 -19.21
C TYR A 82 2.31 10.99 -20.27
N GLU A 83 2.16 12.11 -21.01
CA GLU A 83 3.13 12.52 -22.06
C GLU A 83 4.44 13.06 -21.46
N GLN A 84 4.35 13.79 -20.34
CA GLN A 84 5.51 14.31 -19.61
C GLN A 84 5.40 13.89 -18.13
N PRO A 85 5.65 12.61 -17.85
CA PRO A 85 5.43 12.09 -16.52
C PRO A 85 6.56 12.50 -15.58
N THR A 86 6.18 12.85 -14.35
CA THR A 86 7.06 12.77 -13.18
C THR A 86 6.43 11.85 -12.15
N ARG A 87 7.23 11.30 -11.26
CA ARG A 87 6.72 10.51 -10.13
C ARG A 87 5.88 11.41 -9.23
N SER A 88 4.61 11.09 -9.03
CA SER A 88 3.66 11.90 -8.26
C SER A 88 3.73 11.66 -6.75
N ALA A 89 4.41 10.62 -6.31
CA ALA A 89 4.47 10.20 -4.92
C ALA A 89 5.78 9.45 -4.63
N TRP A 90 6.12 9.39 -3.36
CA TRP A 90 7.17 8.53 -2.83
C TRP A 90 6.64 7.11 -2.66
N VAL A 91 7.49 6.11 -2.88
CA VAL A 91 7.18 4.71 -2.55
C VAL A 91 8.32 4.14 -1.73
N ARG A 92 7.99 3.58 -0.57
CA ARG A 92 8.95 3.00 0.37
C ARG A 92 8.49 1.60 0.81
N THR A 93 9.40 0.65 0.92
CA THR A 93 9.10 -0.69 1.42
C THR A 93 8.75 -0.65 2.91
N ARG A 94 7.65 -1.30 3.30
CA ARG A 94 7.24 -1.49 4.71
C ARG A 94 7.91 -2.73 5.31
N THR A 95 7.96 -3.78 4.54
CA THR A 95 8.64 -5.05 4.88
C THR A 95 9.81 -5.29 3.93
N GLU A 96 10.57 -6.35 4.13
CA GLU A 96 11.38 -6.90 3.04
C GLU A 96 10.44 -7.31 1.91
N CYS A 97 10.82 -6.99 0.67
CA CYS A 97 10.00 -7.21 -0.51
C CYS A 97 10.77 -7.97 -1.59
N GLU A 98 10.06 -8.84 -2.32
CA GLU A 98 10.47 -9.29 -3.64
C GLU A 98 9.75 -8.45 -4.69
N ILE A 99 10.52 -7.69 -5.49
CA ILE A 99 9.99 -6.75 -6.47
C ILE A 99 10.41 -7.18 -7.87
N ALA A 100 9.42 -7.32 -8.75
CA ALA A 100 9.64 -7.49 -10.19
C ALA A 100 9.64 -6.11 -10.87
N GLU A 101 10.61 -5.88 -11.75
CA GLU A 101 10.86 -4.63 -12.45
C GLU A 101 10.77 -4.83 -13.95
N MET A 102 10.13 -3.87 -14.64
CA MET A 102 10.05 -3.85 -16.10
C MET A 102 10.04 -2.42 -16.62
N THR A 103 10.80 -2.15 -17.69
CA THR A 103 10.75 -0.83 -18.35
C THR A 103 9.42 -0.60 -19.06
N TYR A 104 8.98 0.65 -19.15
CA TYR A 104 7.72 1.01 -19.82
C TYR A 104 7.65 0.57 -21.30
N PRO A 105 8.70 0.72 -22.13
CA PRO A 105 8.66 0.22 -23.50
C PRO A 105 8.42 -1.30 -23.57
N ARG A 106 9.06 -2.06 -22.68
CA ARG A 106 8.88 -3.52 -22.62
C ARG A 106 7.48 -3.90 -22.17
N PHE A 107 6.94 -3.21 -21.16
CA PHE A 107 5.56 -3.42 -20.73
C PHE A 107 4.56 -3.17 -21.86
N ARG A 108 4.69 -2.06 -22.62
CA ARG A 108 3.81 -1.76 -23.75
C ARG A 108 3.86 -2.85 -24.83
N GLN A 109 5.04 -3.39 -25.12
CA GLN A 109 5.18 -4.50 -26.05
C GLN A 109 4.43 -5.75 -25.57
N ILE A 110 4.58 -6.15 -24.31
CA ILE A 110 3.90 -7.34 -23.76
C ILE A 110 2.40 -7.11 -23.65
N ALA A 111 1.99 -5.92 -23.27
CA ALA A 111 0.59 -5.54 -23.15
C ALA A 111 -0.16 -5.60 -24.49
N SER A 112 0.49 -5.26 -25.60
CA SER A 112 -0.10 -5.39 -26.93
C SER A 112 -0.39 -6.84 -27.33
N GLU A 113 0.40 -7.79 -26.83
CA GLU A 113 0.23 -9.22 -27.06
C GLU A 113 -0.66 -9.90 -26.01
N SER A 114 -0.87 -9.25 -24.86
CA SER A 114 -1.62 -9.78 -23.71
C SER A 114 -2.50 -8.69 -23.09
N PRO A 115 -3.65 -8.35 -23.72
CA PRO A 115 -4.55 -7.30 -23.25
C PRO A 115 -5.04 -7.51 -21.80
N GLY A 116 -5.15 -8.77 -21.33
CA GLY A 116 -5.50 -9.10 -19.96
C GLY A 116 -4.60 -8.45 -18.90
N LEU A 117 -3.33 -8.18 -19.27
CA LEU A 117 -2.41 -7.46 -18.36
C LEU A 117 -2.84 -6.00 -18.13
N VAL A 118 -3.34 -5.35 -19.19
CA VAL A 118 -3.85 -3.97 -19.09
C VAL A 118 -5.14 -3.94 -18.26
N PHE A 119 -6.04 -4.92 -18.42
CA PHE A 119 -7.25 -5.02 -17.62
C PHE A 119 -6.93 -5.25 -16.14
N GLU A 120 -5.94 -6.08 -15.83
CA GLU A 120 -5.49 -6.28 -14.45
C GLU A 120 -4.97 -4.99 -13.83
N LEU A 121 -4.11 -4.26 -14.54
CA LEU A 121 -3.61 -2.96 -14.10
C LEU A 121 -4.75 -1.95 -13.93
N ALA A 122 -5.68 -1.87 -14.88
CA ALA A 122 -6.82 -0.97 -14.84
C ALA A 122 -7.76 -1.28 -13.65
N THR A 123 -7.99 -2.56 -13.34
CA THR A 123 -8.77 -3.01 -12.17
C THR A 123 -8.13 -2.54 -10.87
N GLN A 124 -6.81 -2.64 -10.76
CA GLN A 124 -6.09 -2.15 -9.59
C GLN A 124 -6.17 -0.62 -9.47
N LEU A 125 -6.05 0.12 -10.58
CA LEU A 125 -6.20 1.57 -10.60
C LEU A 125 -7.61 2.01 -10.21
N ALA A 126 -8.65 1.36 -10.73
CA ALA A 126 -10.04 1.63 -10.36
C ALA A 126 -10.29 1.39 -8.85
N THR A 127 -9.75 0.30 -8.31
CA THR A 127 -9.85 0.01 -6.88
C THR A 127 -9.13 1.05 -6.03
N ARG A 128 -7.96 1.53 -6.47
CA ARG A 128 -7.22 2.61 -5.78
C ARG A 128 -7.97 3.93 -5.82
N LEU A 129 -8.54 4.28 -6.96
CA LEU A 129 -9.35 5.50 -7.12
C LEU A 129 -10.54 5.48 -6.16
N ASP A 130 -11.27 4.36 -6.07
CA ASP A 130 -12.39 4.20 -5.14
C ASP A 130 -11.94 4.40 -3.66
N ARG A 131 -10.80 3.81 -3.27
CA ARG A 131 -10.23 4.00 -1.92
C ARG A 131 -9.82 5.45 -1.67
N THR A 132 -9.23 6.12 -2.68
CA THR A 132 -8.82 7.52 -2.58
C THR A 132 -10.03 8.43 -2.45
N ASN A 133 -11.09 8.18 -3.21
CA ASN A 133 -12.35 8.93 -3.12
C ASN A 133 -12.99 8.79 -1.72
N ARG A 134 -12.97 7.59 -1.12
CA ARG A 134 -13.43 7.41 0.26
C ARG A 134 -12.59 8.19 1.27
N LYS A 135 -11.25 8.15 1.16
CA LYS A 135 -10.36 8.95 2.02
C LYS A 135 -10.61 10.44 1.88
N LEU A 136 -10.85 10.93 0.65
CA LEU A 136 -11.19 12.33 0.41
C LEU A 136 -12.52 12.69 1.08
N GLY A 137 -13.53 11.83 0.99
CA GLY A 137 -14.80 11.97 1.69
C GLY A 137 -14.61 12.03 3.21
N ASP A 138 -13.79 11.13 3.76
CA ASP A 138 -13.46 11.12 5.19
C ASP A 138 -12.76 12.42 5.62
N LEU A 139 -11.85 12.95 4.83
CA LEU A 139 -11.17 14.22 5.12
C LEU A 139 -12.16 15.40 5.12
N ALA A 140 -13.16 15.37 4.24
CA ALA A 140 -14.11 16.46 4.08
C ALA A 140 -15.26 16.44 5.11
N PHE A 141 -15.71 15.25 5.53
CA PHE A 141 -16.97 15.09 6.25
C PHE A 141 -16.87 14.35 7.59
N VAL A 142 -15.74 13.71 7.88
CA VAL A 142 -15.55 12.91 9.10
C VAL A 142 -14.54 13.60 10.02
N ASP A 143 -14.85 13.66 11.30
CA ASP A 143 -13.93 14.21 12.29
C ASP A 143 -12.69 13.32 12.48
N VAL A 144 -11.69 13.83 13.19
CA VAL A 144 -10.43 13.10 13.40
C VAL A 144 -10.66 11.77 14.13
N THR A 145 -11.63 11.70 15.02
CA THR A 145 -11.95 10.46 15.77
C THR A 145 -12.47 9.38 14.82
N GLY A 146 -13.42 9.74 13.98
CA GLY A 146 -13.95 8.84 12.96
C GLY A 146 -12.87 8.41 11.94
N ARG A 147 -12.02 9.34 11.48
CA ARG A 147 -10.93 8.99 10.55
C ARG A 147 -9.92 8.02 11.16
N VAL A 148 -9.58 8.17 12.45
CA VAL A 148 -8.71 7.20 13.15
C VAL A 148 -9.40 5.85 13.27
N ALA A 149 -10.70 5.80 13.57
CA ALA A 149 -11.46 4.55 13.63
C ALA A 149 -11.50 3.87 12.25
N HIS A 150 -11.77 4.61 11.17
CA HIS A 150 -11.74 4.08 9.80
C HIS A 150 -10.35 3.54 9.44
N ALA A 151 -9.27 4.26 9.73
CA ALA A 151 -7.91 3.79 9.45
C ALA A 151 -7.57 2.51 10.23
N ILE A 152 -7.98 2.38 11.49
CA ILE A 152 -7.81 1.17 12.30
C ILE A 152 -8.58 -0.01 11.67
N MET A 153 -9.81 0.22 11.22
CA MET A 153 -10.62 -0.82 10.57
C MET A 153 -10.02 -1.23 9.21
N ASP A 154 -9.45 -0.29 8.45
CA ASP A 154 -8.75 -0.61 7.21
C ASP A 154 -7.50 -1.44 7.47
N LEU A 155 -6.71 -1.11 8.51
CA LEU A 155 -5.56 -1.89 8.94
C LEU A 155 -5.92 -3.31 9.37
N CYS A 156 -7.12 -3.54 9.93
CA CYS A 156 -7.60 -4.90 10.23
C CYS A 156 -7.82 -5.76 8.97
N ASN A 157 -7.89 -5.16 7.78
CA ASN A 157 -8.02 -5.86 6.50
C ASN A 157 -6.67 -6.02 5.77
N GLU A 158 -5.58 -5.45 6.30
CA GLU A 158 -4.25 -5.63 5.72
C GLU A 158 -3.71 -7.05 5.99
N PRO A 159 -2.83 -7.58 5.13
CA PRO A 159 -2.33 -8.96 5.24
C PRO A 159 -1.54 -9.24 6.53
N ASP A 160 -0.98 -8.22 7.17
CA ASP A 160 -0.22 -8.30 8.43
C ASP A 160 -1.09 -8.22 9.69
N ALA A 161 -2.41 -8.03 9.53
CA ALA A 161 -3.35 -8.12 10.64
C ALA A 161 -3.53 -9.58 11.09
N MET A 162 -3.65 -9.78 12.39
CA MET A 162 -3.78 -11.09 13.01
C MET A 162 -5.14 -11.24 13.68
N THR A 163 -5.70 -12.45 13.66
CA THR A 163 -6.88 -12.78 14.47
C THR A 163 -6.52 -12.80 15.96
N HIS A 164 -7.42 -12.25 16.78
CA HIS A 164 -7.34 -12.23 18.24
C HIS A 164 -8.64 -12.82 18.81
N PRO A 165 -8.65 -13.46 20.00
CA PRO A 165 -9.87 -13.99 20.60
C PRO A 165 -11.01 -12.96 20.69
N ASP A 166 -10.68 -11.70 20.96
CA ASP A 166 -11.65 -10.61 21.12
C ASP A 166 -11.87 -9.80 19.82
N GLY A 167 -11.21 -10.12 18.71
CA GLY A 167 -11.35 -9.36 17.46
C GLY A 167 -10.16 -9.49 16.50
N MET A 168 -9.57 -8.34 16.10
CA MET A 168 -8.39 -8.29 15.24
C MET A 168 -7.24 -7.56 15.95
N GLN A 169 -6.02 -8.06 15.77
CA GLN A 169 -4.81 -7.41 16.25
C GLN A 169 -4.02 -6.82 15.08
N ILE A 170 -3.66 -5.56 15.23
CA ILE A 170 -2.81 -4.83 14.27
C ILE A 170 -1.55 -4.29 14.96
N LYS A 171 -0.50 -4.07 14.17
CA LYS A 171 0.74 -3.44 14.64
C LYS A 171 0.92 -2.11 13.94
N VAL A 172 0.65 -1.01 14.63
CA VAL A 172 0.77 0.35 14.12
C VAL A 172 1.23 1.29 15.22
N SER A 173 2.18 2.18 14.92
CA SER A 173 2.60 3.23 15.84
C SER A 173 1.68 4.45 15.74
N ARG A 174 1.64 5.29 16.79
CA ARG A 174 0.92 6.58 16.76
C ARG A 174 1.41 7.49 15.63
N GLN A 175 2.71 7.47 15.32
CA GLN A 175 3.28 8.19 14.20
C GLN A 175 2.79 7.68 12.86
N GLU A 176 2.71 6.37 12.66
CA GLU A 176 2.19 5.76 11.44
C GLU A 176 0.69 6.02 11.29
N LEU A 177 -0.07 5.90 12.37
CA LEU A 177 -1.50 6.19 12.39
C LEU A 177 -1.78 7.67 12.06
N SER A 178 -0.97 8.61 12.58
CA SER A 178 -1.09 10.03 12.25
C SER A 178 -0.85 10.31 10.77
N ARG A 179 0.11 9.63 10.14
CA ARG A 179 0.40 9.73 8.70
C ARG A 179 -0.73 9.13 7.83
N LEU A 180 -1.39 8.07 8.30
CA LEU A 180 -2.54 7.46 7.60
C LEU A 180 -3.78 8.35 7.61
N VAL A 181 -3.96 9.14 8.67
CA VAL A 181 -5.17 9.92 8.96
C VAL A 181 -5.02 11.40 8.56
N GLY A 182 -3.78 11.89 8.43
CA GLY A 182 -3.49 13.30 8.22
C GLY A 182 -3.79 14.13 9.48
N CYS A 183 -3.19 13.76 10.62
CA CYS A 183 -3.29 14.50 11.87
C CYS A 183 -1.95 14.47 12.63
N SER A 184 -1.83 15.21 13.75
CA SER A 184 -0.62 15.14 14.57
C SER A 184 -0.54 13.81 15.33
N ARG A 185 0.69 13.39 15.69
CA ARG A 185 0.94 12.20 16.50
C ARG A 185 0.25 12.28 17.88
N GLU A 186 0.21 13.48 18.48
CA GLU A 186 -0.47 13.75 19.75
C GLU A 186 -1.97 13.57 19.63
N MET A 187 -2.54 14.02 18.49
CA MET A 187 -3.97 13.86 18.22
C MET A 187 -4.32 12.39 18.03
N ALA A 188 -3.55 11.64 17.25
CA ALA A 188 -3.74 10.19 17.11
C ALA A 188 -3.67 9.48 18.46
N GLY A 189 -2.76 9.88 19.35
CA GLY A 189 -2.64 9.35 20.70
C GLY A 189 -3.85 9.66 21.59
N ARG A 190 -4.39 10.88 21.53
CA ARG A 190 -5.61 11.28 22.27
C ARG A 190 -6.83 10.50 21.81
N VAL A 191 -7.01 10.36 20.48
CA VAL A 191 -8.13 9.60 19.92
C VAL A 191 -8.04 8.12 20.30
N LEU A 192 -6.85 7.52 20.22
CA LEU A 192 -6.69 6.12 20.68
C LEU A 192 -7.12 5.92 22.14
N LYS A 193 -6.78 6.88 23.01
CA LYS A 193 -7.22 6.83 24.42
C LYS A 193 -8.73 6.92 24.55
N VAL A 194 -9.39 7.79 23.80
CA VAL A 194 -10.87 7.87 23.76
C VAL A 194 -11.50 6.56 23.28
N LEU A 195 -10.98 5.97 22.22
CA LEU A 195 -11.49 4.68 21.72
C LEU A 195 -11.26 3.53 22.72
N GLU A 196 -10.18 3.58 23.51
CA GLU A 196 -9.89 2.63 24.57
C GLU A 196 -10.84 2.81 25.76
N GLU A 197 -11.11 4.05 26.20
CA GLU A 197 -12.10 4.37 27.23
C GLU A 197 -13.53 3.95 26.85
N GLN A 198 -13.84 3.94 25.54
CA GLN A 198 -15.11 3.43 25.01
C GLN A 198 -15.15 1.90 24.86
N GLY A 199 -14.07 1.20 25.17
CA GLY A 199 -13.99 -0.26 25.02
C GLY A 199 -13.98 -0.76 23.58
N LEU A 200 -13.60 0.08 22.62
CA LEU A 200 -13.54 -0.29 21.19
C LEU A 200 -12.20 -0.89 20.80
N VAL A 201 -11.13 -0.46 21.47
CA VAL A 201 -9.77 -0.96 21.23
C VAL A 201 -9.04 -1.15 22.57
N SER A 202 -7.95 -1.94 22.53
CA SER A 202 -6.92 -1.95 23.57
C SER A 202 -5.57 -1.69 22.92
N ALA A 203 -4.83 -0.69 23.42
CA ALA A 203 -3.58 -0.24 22.82
C ALA A 203 -2.39 -0.41 23.78
N SER A 204 -1.44 -1.28 23.43
CA SER A 204 -0.19 -1.49 24.16
C SER A 204 1.01 -1.31 23.25
N GLY A 205 1.76 -0.22 23.44
CA GLY A 205 2.89 0.14 22.60
C GLY A 205 2.49 0.39 21.15
N LYS A 206 2.89 -0.52 20.24
CA LYS A 206 2.51 -0.51 18.81
C LYS A 206 1.42 -1.54 18.49
N THR A 207 1.00 -2.35 19.44
CA THR A 207 -0.03 -3.36 19.24
C THR A 207 -1.39 -2.78 19.63
N ILE A 208 -2.37 -2.91 18.75
CA ILE A 208 -3.75 -2.50 18.98
C ILE A 208 -4.64 -3.72 18.74
N VAL A 209 -5.47 -4.07 19.69
CA VAL A 209 -6.55 -5.05 19.56
C VAL A 209 -7.83 -4.29 19.31
N VAL A 210 -8.52 -4.60 18.21
CA VAL A 210 -9.79 -3.97 17.82
C VAL A 210 -10.92 -4.94 18.14
N PHE A 211 -11.71 -4.61 19.14
CA PHE A 211 -12.72 -5.52 19.65
C PHE A 211 -13.87 -5.72 18.66
N GLY A 212 -14.33 -6.95 18.52
CA GLY A 212 -15.42 -7.31 17.62
C GLY A 212 -15.12 -7.23 16.12
N ALA A 213 -13.96 -6.69 15.73
CA ALA A 213 -13.56 -6.67 14.34
C ALA A 213 -13.34 -8.10 13.81
N ARG A 214 -13.70 -8.34 12.56
CA ARG A 214 -13.50 -9.63 11.88
C ARG A 214 -12.87 -9.40 10.52
N PRO A 215 -12.01 -10.32 10.03
CA PRO A 215 -11.43 -10.22 8.69
C PRO A 215 -12.55 -10.20 7.65
N LYS A 216 -12.43 -9.34 6.64
CA LYS A 216 -13.33 -9.41 5.48
C LYS A 216 -13.13 -10.76 4.81
N ARG A 217 -14.22 -11.51 4.58
CA ARG A 217 -14.18 -12.71 3.74
C ARG A 217 -13.70 -12.29 2.35
N LYS A 218 -12.61 -12.89 1.87
CA LYS A 218 -12.27 -12.81 0.45
C LYS A 218 -13.42 -13.49 -0.32
N ILE A 219 -14.17 -12.70 -1.10
CA ILE A 219 -15.13 -13.19 -2.08
C ILE A 219 -14.36 -13.55 -3.34
#